data_2c94ee01ee06f6909ae51132353ccc5e
#
_entry.id   2c94ee01ee06f6909ae51132353ccc5e
#
_cell.length_a   1.000
_cell.length_b   1.000
_cell.length_c   1.000
_cell.angle_alpha   90.00
_cell.angle_beta   90.00
_cell.angle_gamma   90.00
#
_symmetry.space_group_name_H-M   'P 1'
#
loop_
_entity.id
_entity.type
_entity.pdbx_description
1 polymer ?
#
loop_
_entity_poly.entity_id
_entity_poly.type
_entity_poly.pdbx_seq_one_letter_code
_entity_poly.pdbx_strand_id
1 'polypeptide(L)'
;AEPVLNQIKAMSFAEQSQVMCELANRSDTQIGRTYSCWSVNIKLGFWYQLGEWMAAGFVAPIPDGYQLSPNASAVLSSVKAVDQGQQITLLRNFVVDMGYDPAKGEGQRVMEPIAAPTPEEQRKRVFIEGVINPTVNSYMDLLNANDFDNLIELFLTDGALQAPFQKPIVGREAILRFFREDCQNLQLLPERGFAEPTEGNFTQIKVTGKVQTPWFGAGVGMNVAWRFLLNPDGKIYFVAIDLLASPADLLKFGR
;
A
#
# COMPACT_ATOMS: atom_id res chain seq x y z
N ALA A 1 17.49 15.44 -4.93
CA ALA A 1 16.15 15.06 -4.44
C ALA A 1 16.23 14.07 -3.27
N GLU A 2 17.14 13.10 -3.32
CA GLU A 2 17.22 12.01 -2.33
C GLU A 2 17.26 12.49 -0.86
N PRO A 3 18.07 13.49 -0.44
CA PRO A 3 18.05 13.96 0.94
C PRO A 3 16.68 14.50 1.37
N VAL A 4 15.97 15.20 0.48
CA VAL A 4 14.63 15.73 0.77
C VAL A 4 13.59 14.60 0.84
N LEU A 5 13.68 13.59 -0.05
CA LEU A 5 12.84 12.41 0.02
C LEU A 5 12.99 11.66 1.34
N ASN A 6 14.25 11.44 1.78
CA ASN A 6 14.53 10.81 3.07
C ASN A 6 14.04 11.64 4.26
N GLN A 7 14.15 12.97 4.17
CA GLN A 7 13.60 13.87 5.18
C GLN A 7 12.07 13.73 5.26
N ILE A 8 11.37 13.75 4.12
CA ILE A 8 9.91 13.59 4.07
C ILE A 8 9.51 12.22 4.62
N LYS A 9 10.21 11.16 4.25
CA LYS A 9 9.94 9.81 4.74
C LYS A 9 10.03 9.69 6.26
N ALA A 10 10.89 10.49 6.90
CA ALA A 10 11.07 10.50 8.37
C ALA A 10 10.02 11.35 9.11
N MET A 11 9.21 12.13 8.40
CA MET A 11 8.16 12.98 8.97
C MET A 11 6.90 12.16 9.30
N SER A 12 6.05 12.71 10.18
CA SER A 12 4.69 12.21 10.36
C SER A 12 3.85 12.40 9.08
N PHE A 13 2.78 11.62 8.92
CA PHE A 13 1.89 11.76 7.76
C PHE A 13 1.26 13.15 7.63
N ALA A 14 0.98 13.81 8.75
CA ALA A 14 0.50 15.19 8.75
C ALA A 14 1.54 16.16 8.17
N GLU A 15 2.79 16.05 8.61
CA GLU A 15 3.89 16.86 8.09
C GLU A 15 4.18 16.55 6.63
N GLN A 16 4.15 15.29 6.22
CA GLN A 16 4.31 14.89 4.82
C GLN A 16 3.23 15.50 3.92
N SER A 17 1.96 15.42 4.34
CA SER A 17 0.83 16.03 3.64
C SER A 17 1.00 17.57 3.56
N GLN A 18 1.43 18.20 4.65
CA GLN A 18 1.71 19.63 4.68
C GLN A 18 2.79 20.01 3.67
N VAL A 19 3.91 19.30 3.62
CA VAL A 19 4.99 19.54 2.65
C VAL A 19 4.50 19.42 1.20
N MET A 20 3.71 18.40 0.89
CA MET A 20 3.14 18.25 -0.46
C MET A 20 2.25 19.43 -0.85
N CYS A 21 1.43 19.91 0.09
CA CYS A 21 0.59 21.08 -0.12
C CYS A 21 1.42 22.37 -0.27
N GLU A 22 2.46 22.54 0.52
CA GLU A 22 3.37 23.69 0.43
C GLU A 22 4.08 23.73 -0.92
N LEU A 23 4.54 22.59 -1.43
CA LEU A 23 5.12 22.49 -2.76
C LEU A 23 4.11 22.85 -3.87
N ALA A 24 2.89 22.32 -3.80
CA ALA A 24 1.84 22.62 -4.78
C ALA A 24 1.40 24.09 -4.73
N ASN A 25 1.35 24.69 -3.54
CA ASN A 25 0.95 26.07 -3.32
C ASN A 25 2.11 27.07 -3.48
N ARG A 26 3.30 26.62 -3.82
CA ARG A 26 4.50 27.45 -3.96
C ARG A 26 4.85 28.24 -2.70
N SER A 27 4.60 27.67 -1.53
CA SER A 27 4.88 28.31 -0.25
C SER A 27 6.37 28.53 -0.04
N ASP A 28 6.72 29.62 0.62
CA ASP A 28 8.11 29.98 0.93
C ASP A 28 8.65 29.14 2.08
N THR A 29 9.07 27.92 1.77
CA THR A 29 9.69 26.97 2.71
C THR A 29 11.06 26.54 2.23
N GLN A 30 11.88 25.99 3.14
CA GLN A 30 13.19 25.47 2.79
C GLN A 30 13.11 24.36 1.71
N ILE A 31 12.16 23.45 1.85
CA ILE A 31 11.92 22.39 0.86
C ILE A 31 11.43 22.98 -0.44
N GLY A 32 10.51 23.96 -0.39
CA GLY A 32 9.98 24.66 -1.56
C GLY A 32 11.08 25.36 -2.37
N ARG A 33 11.99 26.08 -1.71
CA ARG A 33 13.15 26.73 -2.34
C ARG A 33 14.12 25.72 -2.93
N THR A 34 14.40 24.61 -2.21
CA THR A 34 15.28 23.53 -2.68
C THR A 34 14.69 22.86 -3.93
N TYR A 35 13.40 22.55 -3.90
CA TYR A 35 12.67 21.97 -5.02
C TYR A 35 12.72 22.84 -6.27
N SER A 36 12.59 24.15 -6.12
CA SER A 36 12.60 25.10 -7.26
C SER A 36 13.91 25.07 -8.04
N CYS A 37 15.03 24.78 -7.36
CA CYS A 37 16.35 24.69 -7.99
C CYS A 37 16.54 23.39 -8.83
N TRP A 38 15.62 22.43 -8.76
CA TRP A 38 15.78 21.18 -9.47
C TRP A 38 15.37 21.24 -10.93
N SER A 39 16.03 20.44 -11.76
CA SER A 39 15.58 20.24 -13.14
C SER A 39 14.20 19.55 -13.18
N VAL A 40 13.49 19.73 -14.29
CA VAL A 40 12.14 19.13 -14.50
C VAL A 40 12.16 17.63 -14.32
N ASN A 41 13.21 16.96 -14.80
CA ASN A 41 13.32 15.50 -14.67
C ASN A 41 13.48 15.07 -13.21
N ILE A 42 14.24 15.83 -12.40
CA ILE A 42 14.39 15.56 -10.97
C ILE A 42 13.06 15.78 -10.25
N LYS A 43 12.34 16.87 -10.57
CA LYS A 43 11.01 17.14 -10.03
C LYS A 43 10.02 16.02 -10.34
N LEU A 44 10.01 15.55 -11.58
CA LEU A 44 9.14 14.46 -12.00
C LEU A 44 9.46 13.15 -11.26
N GLY A 45 10.75 12.80 -11.17
CA GLY A 45 11.21 11.62 -10.42
C GLY A 45 10.89 11.71 -8.92
N PHE A 46 10.96 12.91 -8.34
CA PHE A 46 10.59 13.14 -6.95
C PHE A 46 9.10 12.85 -6.69
N TRP A 47 8.19 13.35 -7.51
CA TRP A 47 6.75 13.08 -7.38
C TRP A 47 6.39 11.64 -7.69
N TYR A 48 7.07 11.03 -8.68
CA TYR A 48 6.92 9.61 -8.95
C TYR A 48 7.28 8.78 -7.71
N GLN A 49 8.44 9.06 -7.09
CA GLN A 49 8.88 8.34 -5.89
C GLN A 49 7.94 8.55 -4.70
N LEU A 50 7.41 9.75 -4.51
CA LEU A 50 6.40 10.01 -3.47
C LEU A 50 5.13 9.21 -3.74
N GLY A 51 4.67 9.14 -4.99
CA GLY A 51 3.50 8.35 -5.38
C GLY A 51 3.69 6.86 -5.09
N GLU A 52 4.85 6.29 -5.42
CA GLU A 52 5.21 4.92 -5.06
C GLU A 52 5.19 4.71 -3.53
N TRP A 53 5.74 5.65 -2.78
CA TRP A 53 5.76 5.57 -1.33
C TRP A 53 4.38 5.80 -0.68
N MET A 54 3.50 6.60 -1.30
CA MET A 54 2.10 6.72 -0.87
C MET A 54 1.37 5.39 -1.06
N ALA A 55 1.55 4.74 -2.22
CA ALA A 55 0.98 3.42 -2.49
C ALA A 55 1.51 2.35 -1.54
N ALA A 56 2.79 2.48 -1.12
CA ALA A 56 3.44 1.58 -0.17
C ALA A 56 3.16 1.90 1.31
N GLY A 57 2.47 3.01 1.62
CA GLY A 57 2.19 3.43 2.99
C GLY A 57 3.38 4.05 3.75
N PHE A 58 4.49 4.37 3.07
CA PHE A 58 5.62 5.10 3.66
C PHE A 58 5.39 6.61 3.75
N VAL A 59 4.55 7.13 2.87
CA VAL A 59 4.14 8.53 2.81
C VAL A 59 2.64 8.58 2.96
N ALA A 60 2.12 9.69 3.51
CA ALA A 60 0.71 9.90 3.79
C ALA A 60 -0.18 9.38 2.64
N PRO A 61 -0.91 8.29 2.84
CA PRO A 61 -1.75 7.71 1.81
C PRO A 61 -2.97 8.59 1.55
N ILE A 62 -3.56 8.43 0.38
CA ILE A 62 -4.89 9.01 0.12
C ILE A 62 -5.88 8.28 1.05
N PRO A 63 -6.69 9.01 1.86
CA PRO A 63 -7.64 8.38 2.76
C PRO A 63 -8.67 7.51 2.02
N ASP A 64 -9.10 6.42 2.65
CA ASP A 64 -10.16 5.60 2.11
C ASP A 64 -11.45 6.43 1.97
N GLY A 65 -12.11 6.27 0.83
CA GLY A 65 -13.32 7.05 0.51
C GLY A 65 -13.07 8.51 0.11
N TYR A 66 -11.82 8.93 -0.06
CA TYR A 66 -11.53 10.26 -0.57
C TYR A 66 -12.12 10.47 -1.96
N GLN A 67 -12.96 11.47 -2.08
CA GLN A 67 -13.58 11.82 -3.37
C GLN A 67 -12.90 13.06 -3.95
N LEU A 68 -12.42 12.93 -5.16
CA LEU A 68 -11.95 14.07 -5.94
C LEU A 68 -13.10 15.05 -6.18
N SER A 69 -12.80 16.33 -6.15
CA SER A 69 -13.77 17.32 -6.62
C SER A 69 -14.16 17.06 -8.08
N PRO A 70 -15.35 17.46 -8.53
CA PRO A 70 -15.76 17.26 -9.93
C PRO A 70 -14.74 17.79 -10.93
N ASN A 71 -14.14 18.94 -10.66
CA ASN A 71 -13.10 19.54 -11.51
C ASN A 71 -11.82 18.70 -11.52
N ALA A 72 -11.35 18.23 -10.36
CA ALA A 72 -10.16 17.39 -10.28
C ALA A 72 -10.38 16.04 -10.97
N SER A 73 -11.56 15.45 -10.85
CA SER A 73 -11.95 14.23 -11.53
C SER A 73 -11.98 14.41 -13.06
N ALA A 74 -12.50 15.54 -13.54
CA ALA A 74 -12.52 15.85 -14.97
C ALA A 74 -11.09 16.03 -15.53
N VAL A 75 -10.22 16.75 -14.79
CA VAL A 75 -8.79 16.90 -15.19
C VAL A 75 -8.09 15.56 -15.24
N LEU A 76 -8.25 14.72 -14.21
CA LEU A 76 -7.65 13.39 -14.17
C LEU A 76 -8.13 12.51 -15.33
N SER A 77 -9.42 12.56 -15.65
CA SER A 77 -9.99 11.82 -16.79
C SER A 77 -9.41 12.31 -18.13
N SER A 78 -9.24 13.63 -18.28
CA SER A 78 -8.62 14.22 -19.48
C SER A 78 -7.15 13.79 -19.61
N VAL A 79 -6.39 13.77 -18.51
CA VAL A 79 -5.00 13.31 -18.52
C VAL A 79 -4.90 11.83 -18.87
N LYS A 80 -5.81 11.00 -18.38
CA LYS A 80 -5.85 9.56 -18.70
C LYS A 80 -6.25 9.28 -20.16
N ALA A 81 -6.97 10.18 -20.80
CA ALA A 81 -7.46 10.01 -22.17
C ALA A 81 -6.40 10.30 -23.25
N VAL A 82 -5.32 10.99 -22.92
CA VAL A 82 -4.24 11.30 -23.88
C VAL A 82 -3.17 10.19 -23.89
N ASP A 83 -2.35 10.14 -24.94
CA ASP A 83 -1.26 9.16 -25.05
C ASP A 83 -0.17 9.39 -23.99
N GLN A 84 0.67 8.38 -23.77
CA GLN A 84 1.69 8.39 -22.72
C GLN A 84 2.69 9.56 -22.87
N GLY A 85 3.07 9.94 -24.09
CA GLY A 85 3.98 11.06 -24.33
C GLY A 85 3.35 12.38 -23.93
N GLN A 86 2.07 12.56 -24.24
CA GLN A 86 1.29 13.73 -23.83
C GLN A 86 1.08 13.76 -22.31
N GLN A 87 0.80 12.61 -21.67
CA GLN A 87 0.72 12.50 -20.21
C GLN A 87 2.01 12.98 -19.53
N ILE A 88 3.17 12.49 -20.00
CA ILE A 88 4.48 12.92 -19.47
C ILE A 88 4.68 14.43 -19.66
N THR A 89 4.29 14.97 -20.82
CA THR A 89 4.41 16.41 -21.10
C THR A 89 3.54 17.24 -20.15
N LEU A 90 2.30 16.82 -19.90
CA LEU A 90 1.41 17.47 -18.93
C LEU A 90 1.96 17.42 -17.53
N LEU A 91 2.43 16.24 -17.07
CA LEU A 91 3.03 16.09 -15.76
C LEU A 91 4.29 16.95 -15.58
N ARG A 92 5.13 17.08 -16.63
CA ARG A 92 6.29 17.98 -16.62
C ARG A 92 5.87 19.43 -16.41
N ASN A 93 4.81 19.89 -17.07
CA ASN A 93 4.30 21.25 -16.91
C ASN A 93 3.75 21.47 -15.49
N PHE A 94 3.03 20.51 -14.91
CA PHE A 94 2.54 20.63 -13.54
C PHE A 94 3.68 20.74 -12.52
N VAL A 95 4.71 19.90 -12.59
CA VAL A 95 5.79 19.89 -11.61
C VAL A 95 6.72 21.11 -11.75
N VAL A 96 6.78 21.74 -12.91
CA VAL A 96 7.59 22.97 -13.13
C VAL A 96 7.09 24.13 -12.28
N ASP A 97 5.78 24.30 -12.19
CA ASP A 97 5.16 25.40 -11.48
C ASP A 97 5.04 25.19 -9.96
N MET A 98 5.44 24.03 -9.46
CA MET A 98 5.50 23.74 -8.02
C MET A 98 6.79 24.22 -7.38
N GLY A 99 6.76 24.44 -6.06
CA GLY A 99 7.87 24.94 -5.27
C GLY A 99 7.96 26.46 -5.30
N TYR A 100 8.69 27.04 -4.35
CA TYR A 100 8.80 28.48 -4.19
C TYR A 100 9.78 29.09 -5.20
N ASP A 101 9.32 30.07 -5.95
CA ASP A 101 10.12 30.88 -6.85
C ASP A 101 10.03 32.36 -6.44
N PRO A 102 11.15 32.99 -5.96
CA PRO A 102 11.14 34.38 -5.53
C PRO A 102 10.68 35.36 -6.62
N ALA A 103 10.89 35.01 -7.89
CA ALA A 103 10.47 35.86 -9.01
C ALA A 103 8.96 35.84 -9.26
N LYS A 104 8.30 34.74 -8.87
CA LYS A 104 6.85 34.55 -9.03
C LYS A 104 6.08 34.77 -7.72
N GLY A 105 6.76 34.81 -6.57
CA GLY A 105 6.15 34.88 -5.25
C GLY A 105 5.39 33.62 -4.86
N GLU A 106 4.64 33.72 -3.77
CA GLU A 106 3.75 32.63 -3.33
C GLU A 106 2.56 32.50 -4.28
N GLY A 107 2.17 31.25 -4.56
CA GLY A 107 0.98 30.97 -5.35
C GLY A 107 -0.33 31.24 -4.59
N GLN A 108 -1.43 31.36 -5.33
CA GLN A 108 -2.75 31.25 -4.72
C GLN A 108 -2.90 29.85 -4.11
N ARG A 109 -3.53 29.80 -2.94
CA ARG A 109 -3.77 28.52 -2.26
C ARG A 109 -4.71 27.65 -3.11
N VAL A 110 -4.16 26.64 -3.77
CA VAL A 110 -4.91 25.72 -4.64
C VAL A 110 -5.14 24.37 -4.00
N MET A 111 -4.46 24.09 -2.89
CA MET A 111 -4.53 22.81 -2.22
C MET A 111 -4.49 22.98 -0.70
N GLU A 112 -5.38 22.29 -0.02
CA GLU A 112 -5.35 22.16 1.44
C GLU A 112 -4.82 20.79 1.82
N PRO A 113 -4.13 20.66 2.98
CA PRO A 113 -3.67 19.37 3.45
C PRO A 113 -4.84 18.42 3.59
N ILE A 114 -4.72 17.23 3.00
CA ILE A 114 -5.64 16.14 3.27
C ILE A 114 -5.46 15.79 4.74
N ALA A 115 -6.56 15.69 5.49
CA ALA A 115 -6.51 15.29 6.88
C ALA A 115 -5.73 13.96 6.97
N ALA A 116 -4.64 13.99 7.73
CA ALA A 116 -3.85 12.79 7.94
C ALA A 116 -4.73 11.72 8.60
N PRO A 117 -4.58 10.44 8.22
CA PRO A 117 -5.27 9.36 8.91
C PRO A 117 -4.97 9.44 10.42
N THR A 118 -5.98 9.21 11.22
CA THR A 118 -5.83 9.26 12.67
C THR A 118 -4.78 8.26 13.17
N PRO A 119 -4.16 8.48 14.35
CA PRO A 119 -3.22 7.52 14.92
C PRO A 119 -3.81 6.09 15.08
N GLU A 120 -5.13 5.98 15.20
CA GLU A 120 -5.84 4.69 15.24
C GLU A 120 -5.93 4.05 13.86
N GLU A 121 -6.19 4.81 12.80
CA GLU A 121 -6.19 4.34 11.42
C GLU A 121 -4.78 3.96 10.96
N GLN A 122 -3.75 4.67 11.42
CA GLN A 122 -2.34 4.34 11.15
C GLN A 122 -1.91 3.03 11.83
N ARG A 123 -2.39 2.75 13.04
CA ARG A 123 -2.09 1.51 13.78
C ARG A 123 -2.78 0.28 13.21
N LYS A 124 -3.84 0.48 12.41
CA LYS A 124 -4.61 -0.61 11.78
C LYS A 124 -4.03 -1.08 10.45
N ARG A 125 -3.19 -0.26 9.78
CA ARG A 125 -2.62 -0.65 8.49
C ARG A 125 -1.38 -1.51 8.68
N VAL A 126 -1.42 -2.67 8.08
CA VAL A 126 -0.30 -3.60 8.06
C VAL A 126 0.71 -3.14 7.01
N PHE A 127 1.96 -2.97 7.44
CA PHE A 127 3.08 -2.64 6.57
C PHE A 127 3.93 -3.88 6.28
N ILE A 128 4.23 -4.13 5.01
CA ILE A 128 5.05 -5.27 4.56
C ILE A 128 6.29 -4.71 3.85
N GLU A 129 7.46 -4.89 4.44
CA GLU A 129 8.72 -4.47 3.80
C GLU A 129 8.92 -5.18 2.45
N GLY A 130 9.15 -4.41 1.38
CA GLY A 130 9.43 -4.95 0.05
C GLY A 130 8.21 -5.37 -0.77
N VAL A 131 6.99 -5.20 -0.26
CA VAL A 131 5.74 -5.49 -1.01
C VAL A 131 4.92 -4.23 -1.20
N ILE A 132 4.77 -3.81 -2.46
CA ILE A 132 3.91 -2.69 -2.88
C ILE A 132 2.73 -3.27 -3.67
N ASN A 133 1.89 -4.01 -3.00
CA ASN A 133 0.71 -4.57 -3.68
C ASN A 133 -0.54 -4.31 -2.85
N PRO A 134 -1.49 -3.51 -3.37
CA PRO A 134 -2.68 -3.12 -2.61
C PRO A 134 -3.54 -4.32 -2.20
N THR A 135 -3.66 -5.34 -3.04
CA THR A 135 -4.46 -6.53 -2.74
C THR A 135 -3.88 -7.32 -1.58
N VAL A 136 -2.55 -7.48 -1.53
CA VAL A 136 -1.87 -8.20 -0.45
C VAL A 136 -1.97 -7.42 0.86
N ASN A 137 -1.78 -6.10 0.82
CA ASN A 137 -1.94 -5.25 2.01
C ASN A 137 -3.39 -5.28 2.51
N SER A 138 -4.36 -5.13 1.61
CA SER A 138 -5.79 -5.21 1.96
C SER A 138 -6.17 -6.58 2.53
N TYR A 139 -5.60 -7.68 2.02
CA TYR A 139 -5.82 -9.02 2.57
C TYR A 139 -5.42 -9.08 4.05
N MET A 140 -4.26 -8.55 4.40
CA MET A 140 -3.77 -8.55 5.78
C MET A 140 -4.63 -7.65 6.68
N ASP A 141 -4.96 -6.44 6.21
CA ASP A 141 -5.76 -5.47 6.96
C ASP A 141 -7.19 -5.99 7.22
N LEU A 142 -7.87 -6.47 6.17
CA LEU A 142 -9.24 -6.96 6.26
C LEU A 142 -9.35 -8.22 7.14
N LEU A 143 -8.37 -9.12 7.06
CA LEU A 143 -8.35 -10.30 7.93
C LEU A 143 -8.13 -9.90 9.39
N ASN A 144 -7.22 -8.99 9.67
CA ASN A 144 -6.98 -8.43 11.01
C ASN A 144 -8.19 -7.69 11.57
N ALA A 145 -9.00 -7.08 10.70
CA ALA A 145 -10.25 -6.41 11.06
C ALA A 145 -11.44 -7.37 11.22
N ASN A 146 -11.30 -8.66 10.87
CA ASN A 146 -12.38 -9.63 10.71
C ASN A 146 -13.44 -9.19 9.68
N ASP A 147 -13.05 -8.39 8.70
CA ASP A 147 -13.93 -7.93 7.62
C ASP A 147 -13.90 -8.93 6.46
N PHE A 148 -14.50 -10.09 6.69
CA PHE A 148 -14.44 -11.21 5.77
C PHE A 148 -15.28 -10.99 4.51
N ASP A 149 -16.28 -10.13 4.58
CA ASP A 149 -17.13 -9.81 3.44
C ASP A 149 -16.38 -8.97 2.38
N ASN A 150 -15.57 -8.02 2.81
CA ASN A 150 -14.69 -7.28 1.92
C ASN A 150 -13.45 -8.10 1.54
N LEU A 151 -12.93 -8.93 2.45
CA LEU A 151 -11.79 -9.80 2.20
C LEU A 151 -12.04 -10.78 1.04
N ILE A 152 -13.23 -11.38 0.99
CA ILE A 152 -13.55 -12.36 -0.05
C ILE A 152 -13.64 -11.73 -1.45
N GLU A 153 -13.94 -10.44 -1.53
CA GLU A 153 -13.97 -9.70 -2.79
C GLU A 153 -12.60 -9.54 -3.44
N LEU A 154 -11.51 -9.73 -2.69
CA LEU A 154 -10.16 -9.76 -3.24
C LEU A 154 -9.87 -11.01 -4.07
N PHE A 155 -10.62 -12.08 -3.88
CA PHE A 155 -10.44 -13.35 -4.60
C PHE A 155 -11.18 -13.35 -5.94
N LEU A 156 -10.67 -14.14 -6.88
CA LEU A 156 -11.45 -14.56 -8.05
C LEU A 156 -12.61 -15.47 -7.61
N THR A 157 -13.65 -15.58 -8.43
CA THR A 157 -14.83 -16.43 -8.14
C THR A 157 -14.44 -17.89 -7.93
N ASP A 158 -13.46 -18.36 -8.71
CA ASP A 158 -12.85 -19.68 -8.66
C ASP A 158 -11.49 -19.71 -7.92
N GLY A 159 -11.20 -18.63 -7.19
CA GLY A 159 -9.99 -18.51 -6.40
C GLY A 159 -9.89 -19.58 -5.32
N ALA A 160 -8.67 -19.84 -4.85
CA ALA A 160 -8.43 -20.86 -3.85
C ALA A 160 -7.54 -20.36 -2.71
N LEU A 161 -7.77 -20.94 -1.52
CA LEU A 161 -7.00 -20.74 -0.31
C LEU A 161 -6.52 -22.08 0.24
N GLN A 162 -5.28 -22.17 0.63
CA GLN A 162 -4.70 -23.35 1.28
C GLN A 162 -4.14 -22.97 2.66
N ALA A 163 -4.85 -23.40 3.69
CA ALA A 163 -4.35 -23.32 5.06
C ALA A 163 -3.27 -24.41 5.32
N PRO A 164 -2.41 -24.23 6.33
CA PRO A 164 -1.37 -25.20 6.66
C PRO A 164 -1.95 -26.62 6.86
N PHE A 165 -1.30 -27.60 6.25
CA PHE A 165 -1.67 -29.03 6.32
C PHE A 165 -3.07 -29.39 5.78
N GLN A 166 -3.75 -28.47 5.14
CA GLN A 166 -5.08 -28.70 4.57
C GLN A 166 -5.04 -28.78 3.04
N LYS A 167 -6.09 -29.40 2.48
CA LYS A 167 -6.32 -29.32 1.03
C LYS A 167 -6.78 -27.92 0.64
N PRO A 168 -6.51 -27.47 -0.58
CA PRO A 168 -7.02 -26.19 -1.05
C PRO A 168 -8.55 -26.11 -0.96
N ILE A 169 -9.03 -24.99 -0.43
CA ILE A 169 -10.44 -24.60 -0.38
C ILE A 169 -10.69 -23.76 -1.63
N VAL A 170 -11.59 -24.18 -2.49
CA VAL A 170 -11.85 -23.54 -3.78
C VAL A 170 -13.22 -22.86 -3.79
N GLY A 171 -13.23 -21.62 -4.32
CA GLY A 171 -14.44 -20.83 -4.49
C GLY A 171 -14.75 -19.93 -3.31
N ARG A 172 -15.27 -18.73 -3.62
CA ARG A 172 -15.52 -17.66 -2.63
C ARG A 172 -16.39 -18.10 -1.45
N GLU A 173 -17.47 -18.84 -1.70
CA GLU A 173 -18.38 -19.28 -0.62
C GLU A 173 -17.69 -20.18 0.40
N ALA A 174 -16.89 -21.12 -0.08
CA ALA A 174 -16.16 -22.04 0.79
C ALA A 174 -15.05 -21.32 1.58
N ILE A 175 -14.33 -20.40 0.92
CA ILE A 175 -13.30 -19.58 1.55
C ILE A 175 -13.92 -18.64 2.60
N LEU A 176 -15.03 -17.98 2.29
CA LEU A 176 -15.73 -17.10 3.23
C LEU A 176 -16.21 -17.86 4.48
N ARG A 177 -16.71 -19.06 4.29
CA ARG A 177 -17.09 -19.93 5.42
C ARG A 177 -15.89 -20.24 6.30
N PHE A 178 -14.78 -20.66 5.71
CA PHE A 178 -13.54 -20.93 6.41
C PHE A 178 -13.05 -19.69 7.20
N PHE A 179 -13.08 -18.50 6.61
CA PHE A 179 -12.71 -17.29 7.32
C PHE A 179 -13.60 -17.03 8.54
N ARG A 180 -14.90 -17.22 8.42
CA ARG A 180 -15.85 -16.99 9.51
C ARG A 180 -15.79 -18.05 10.60
N GLU A 181 -15.44 -19.28 10.27
CA GLU A 181 -15.40 -20.39 11.24
C GLU A 181 -14.02 -20.51 11.91
N ASP A 182 -12.92 -20.37 11.14
CA ASP A 182 -11.59 -20.75 11.59
C ASP A 182 -10.61 -19.55 11.75
N CYS A 183 -10.93 -18.38 11.19
CA CYS A 183 -9.99 -17.27 11.15
C CYS A 183 -10.37 -16.08 12.04
N GLN A 184 -11.39 -16.21 12.90
CA GLN A 184 -11.82 -15.12 13.78
C GLN A 184 -10.72 -14.75 14.78
N ASN A 185 -10.49 -13.43 14.90
CA ASN A 185 -9.53 -12.82 15.82
C ASN A 185 -8.07 -13.28 15.62
N LEU A 186 -7.75 -13.76 14.43
CA LEU A 186 -6.36 -13.92 14.04
C LEU A 186 -5.71 -12.55 13.90
N GLN A 187 -4.43 -12.45 14.31
CA GLN A 187 -3.62 -11.28 14.08
C GLN A 187 -2.47 -11.66 13.16
N LEU A 188 -2.50 -11.13 11.95
CA LEU A 188 -1.41 -11.28 10.99
C LEU A 188 -0.40 -10.16 11.23
N LEU A 189 0.84 -10.51 11.41
CA LEU A 189 1.97 -9.62 11.60
C LEU A 189 2.99 -9.90 10.49
N PRO A 190 2.73 -9.47 9.24
CA PRO A 190 3.68 -9.64 8.17
C PRO A 190 4.89 -8.73 8.42
N GLU A 191 6.07 -9.21 8.05
CA GLU A 191 7.31 -8.49 8.25
C GLU A 191 7.87 -8.01 6.91
N ARG A 192 8.09 -8.92 5.98
CA ARG A 192 8.70 -8.61 4.69
C ARG A 192 8.24 -9.56 3.59
N GLY A 193 8.39 -9.12 2.35
CA GLY A 193 8.10 -9.97 1.20
C GLY A 193 8.74 -9.46 -0.08
N PHE A 194 8.49 -10.17 -1.15
CA PHE A 194 8.97 -9.82 -2.49
C PHE A 194 8.00 -10.37 -3.54
N ALA A 195 7.99 -9.72 -4.69
CA ALA A 195 7.20 -10.13 -5.85
C ALA A 195 8.09 -10.79 -6.89
N GLU A 196 7.62 -11.89 -7.47
CA GLU A 196 8.27 -12.60 -8.55
C GLU A 196 7.30 -12.70 -9.73
N PRO A 197 7.72 -12.34 -10.96
CA PRO A 197 6.91 -12.60 -12.14
C PRO A 197 6.81 -14.11 -12.37
N THR A 198 5.63 -14.56 -12.78
CA THR A 198 5.39 -15.96 -13.14
C THR A 198 4.91 -16.07 -14.58
N GLU A 199 4.81 -17.28 -15.12
CA GLU A 199 4.25 -17.53 -16.42
C GLU A 199 2.79 -17.07 -16.53
N GLY A 200 2.35 -16.62 -17.70
CA GLY A 200 0.95 -16.28 -17.98
C GLY A 200 0.48 -14.95 -17.40
N ASN A 201 1.36 -13.96 -17.22
CA ASN A 201 1.05 -12.63 -16.66
C ASN A 201 0.51 -12.64 -15.22
N PHE A 202 0.65 -13.73 -14.51
CA PHE A 202 0.39 -13.76 -13.08
C PHE A 202 1.56 -13.14 -12.29
N THR A 203 1.29 -12.65 -11.10
CA THR A 203 2.31 -12.16 -10.17
C THR A 203 2.29 -13.01 -8.92
N GLN A 204 3.42 -13.63 -8.59
CA GLN A 204 3.60 -14.31 -7.31
C GLN A 204 4.18 -13.34 -6.30
N ILE A 205 3.57 -13.25 -5.11
CA ILE A 205 4.08 -12.46 -4.00
C ILE A 205 4.23 -13.38 -2.80
N LYS A 206 5.43 -13.40 -2.24
CA LYS A 206 5.73 -14.14 -1.02
C LYS A 206 5.93 -13.15 0.12
N VAL A 207 5.20 -13.37 1.22
CA VAL A 207 5.29 -12.57 2.44
C VAL A 207 5.67 -13.50 3.60
N THR A 208 6.57 -13.06 4.45
CA THR A 208 6.92 -13.78 5.69
C THR A 208 6.55 -12.93 6.90
N GLY A 209 6.20 -13.59 7.99
CA GLY A 209 5.79 -12.92 9.22
C GLY A 209 5.26 -13.91 10.24
N LYS A 210 4.36 -13.43 11.11
CA LYS A 210 3.77 -14.23 12.20
C LYS A 210 2.26 -14.18 12.17
N VAL A 211 1.63 -15.27 12.60
CA VAL A 211 0.21 -15.32 12.92
C VAL A 211 0.06 -15.55 14.41
N GLN A 212 -0.66 -14.66 15.09
CA GLN A 212 -1.08 -14.86 16.47
C GLN A 212 -2.52 -15.38 16.48
N THR A 213 -2.75 -16.43 17.27
CA THR A 213 -4.08 -17.02 17.43
C THR A 213 -4.55 -16.79 18.89
N PRO A 214 -5.86 -16.60 19.11
CA PRO A 214 -6.39 -16.43 20.46
C PRO A 214 -6.19 -17.67 21.36
N TRP A 215 -5.97 -18.84 20.77
CA TRP A 215 -5.88 -20.13 21.51
C TRP A 215 -4.52 -20.42 22.14
N PHE A 216 -3.44 -19.77 21.70
CA PHE A 216 -2.08 -20.02 22.22
C PHE A 216 -1.62 -19.00 23.27
N GLY A 217 -2.52 -18.11 23.73
CA GLY A 217 -2.21 -17.07 24.71
C GLY A 217 -1.59 -15.81 24.07
N ALA A 218 -1.67 -14.70 24.78
CA ALA A 218 -1.15 -13.42 24.31
C ALA A 218 0.38 -13.50 24.11
N GLY A 219 0.82 -13.25 22.87
CA GLY A 219 2.25 -13.13 22.53
C GLY A 219 2.89 -14.38 21.90
N VAL A 220 2.18 -15.50 21.74
CA VAL A 220 2.70 -16.65 21.01
C VAL A 220 2.27 -16.58 19.55
N GLY A 221 3.21 -16.31 18.67
CA GLY A 221 3.00 -16.26 17.23
C GLY A 221 3.68 -17.43 16.50
N MET A 222 3.02 -17.96 15.50
CA MET A 222 3.62 -18.95 14.57
C MET A 222 4.27 -18.23 13.40
N ASN A 223 5.51 -18.57 13.06
CA ASN A 223 6.15 -18.05 11.85
C ASN A 223 5.52 -18.70 10.63
N VAL A 224 5.12 -17.86 9.68
CA VAL A 224 4.44 -18.31 8.45
C VAL A 224 4.99 -17.60 7.22
N ALA A 225 4.77 -18.22 6.07
CA ALA A 225 4.89 -17.57 4.78
C ALA A 225 3.53 -17.63 4.06
N TRP A 226 3.08 -16.51 3.56
CA TRP A 226 1.96 -16.41 2.63
C TRP A 226 2.51 -16.35 1.21
N ARG A 227 2.00 -17.18 0.34
CA ARG A 227 2.30 -17.15 -1.10
C ARG A 227 1.03 -16.79 -1.85
N PHE A 228 0.99 -15.59 -2.39
CA PHE A 228 -0.11 -15.10 -3.21
C PHE A 228 0.21 -15.32 -4.68
N LEU A 229 -0.76 -15.76 -5.45
CA LEU A 229 -0.76 -15.76 -6.90
C LEU A 229 -1.89 -14.84 -7.37
N LEU A 230 -1.54 -13.72 -7.96
CA LEU A 230 -2.48 -12.71 -8.43
C LEU A 230 -2.61 -12.77 -9.94
N ASN A 231 -3.84 -12.59 -10.43
CA ASN A 231 -4.10 -12.43 -11.87
C ASN A 231 -3.69 -11.03 -12.36
N PRO A 232 -3.70 -10.75 -13.66
CA PRO A 232 -3.35 -9.43 -14.21
C PRO A 232 -4.21 -8.28 -13.67
N ASP A 233 -5.43 -8.53 -13.22
CA ASP A 233 -6.33 -7.52 -12.63
C ASP A 233 -6.06 -7.31 -11.13
N GLY A 234 -5.04 -7.97 -10.57
CA GLY A 234 -4.67 -7.88 -9.17
C GLY A 234 -5.59 -8.65 -8.21
N LYS A 235 -6.45 -9.55 -8.70
CA LYS A 235 -7.28 -10.43 -7.87
C LYS A 235 -6.52 -11.69 -7.47
N ILE A 236 -6.83 -12.22 -6.27
CA ILE A 236 -6.22 -13.43 -5.76
C ILE A 236 -6.80 -14.66 -6.48
N TYR A 237 -5.96 -15.33 -7.26
CA TYR A 237 -6.24 -16.64 -7.83
C TYR A 237 -5.95 -17.73 -6.80
N PHE A 238 -4.83 -17.62 -6.08
CA PHE A 238 -4.45 -18.58 -5.07
C PHE A 238 -3.66 -17.93 -3.93
N VAL A 239 -3.94 -18.32 -2.70
CA VAL A 239 -3.09 -18.01 -1.55
C VAL A 239 -2.82 -19.29 -0.76
N ALA A 240 -1.56 -19.56 -0.49
CA ALA A 240 -1.12 -20.64 0.39
C ALA A 240 -0.45 -20.07 1.63
N ILE A 241 -0.71 -20.69 2.78
CA ILE A 241 -0.09 -20.36 4.06
C ILE A 241 0.78 -21.53 4.48
N ASP A 242 2.10 -21.33 4.52
CA ASP A 242 3.08 -22.33 4.92
C ASP A 242 3.58 -22.01 6.33
N LEU A 243 3.61 -22.99 7.23
CA LEU A 243 4.26 -22.83 8.53
C LEU A 243 5.79 -22.88 8.34
N LEU A 244 6.46 -21.86 8.85
CA LEU A 244 7.91 -21.78 8.91
C LEU A 244 8.38 -22.27 10.30
N ALA A 245 8.05 -23.52 10.65
CA ALA A 245 8.49 -24.10 11.92
C ALA A 245 9.98 -24.48 11.82
N SER A 246 10.78 -24.11 12.83
CA SER A 246 12.08 -24.73 13.01
C SER A 246 11.90 -26.21 13.43
N PRO A 247 12.85 -27.10 13.10
CA PRO A 247 12.78 -28.49 13.57
C PRO A 247 12.63 -28.60 15.10
N ALA A 248 13.15 -27.62 15.85
CA ALA A 248 13.01 -27.56 17.31
C ALA A 248 11.60 -27.18 17.79
N ASP A 249 10.83 -26.44 16.99
CA ASP A 249 9.46 -26.05 17.31
C ASP A 249 8.49 -27.20 17.02
N LEU A 250 8.74 -27.99 15.98
CA LEU A 250 7.94 -29.18 15.65
C LEU A 250 7.99 -30.26 16.76
N LEU A 251 9.11 -30.34 17.48
CA LEU A 251 9.27 -31.29 18.59
C LEU A 251 8.49 -30.90 19.85
N LYS A 252 8.06 -29.63 19.99
CA LYS A 252 7.24 -29.16 21.10
C LYS A 252 5.75 -29.44 20.92
N PHE A 253 5.28 -29.68 19.70
CA PHE A 253 3.88 -29.99 19.39
C PHE A 253 3.55 -31.50 19.44
N GLY A 254 4.52 -32.34 19.73
CA GLY A 254 4.39 -33.82 19.80
C GLY A 254 4.27 -34.37 21.22
N ARG A 255 3.88 -33.55 22.22
CA ARG A 255 3.64 -34.06 23.59
C ARG A 255 2.27 -33.68 24.08
#